data_bcafdac7ec26cc5e9332378bc360f9fd
#
_entry.id   bcafdac7ec26cc5e9332378bc360f9fd
#
_cell.length_a   1.000
_cell.length_b   1.000
_cell.length_c   1.000
_cell.angle_alpha   90.00
_cell.angle_beta   90.00
_cell.angle_gamma   90.00
#
_symmetry.space_group_name_H-M   'P 1'
#
loop_
_entity.id
_entity.type
_entity.pdbx_description
1 polymer ?
#
loop_
_entity_poly.entity_id
_entity_poly.type
_entity_poly.pdbx_seq_one_letter_code
_entity_poly.pdbx_strand_id
1 'polypeptide(L)'
;NLVYFLKAVIPVCEDVGVKMAIHPDDPPYSIFGLPRVVKNRQDLDWLCNAVNSEANGITLCTGSIAEDPENNVYEILAEFTRRKRIHFAHVRNIKLIKDKDFYECAHPSQYGSLDMYNVMKALHDNGFDGYIRPDHGRFIWGETGRPGYGLFDRALGVTYLKGLWEALSKR
;
A
#
# COMPACT_ATOMS: atom_id res chain seq x y z
N ASN A 1 -18.09 -13.50 -6.10
CA ASN A 1 -18.76 -12.40 -5.39
C ASN A 1 -18.10 -11.03 -5.68
N LEU A 2 -16.76 -10.87 -5.54
CA LEU A 2 -16.08 -9.57 -5.75
C LEU A 2 -16.27 -9.01 -7.17
N VAL A 3 -16.11 -9.84 -8.20
CA VAL A 3 -16.33 -9.42 -9.60
C VAL A 3 -17.77 -8.96 -9.86
N TYR A 4 -18.74 -9.67 -9.28
CA TYR A 4 -20.15 -9.29 -9.37
C TYR A 4 -20.39 -7.89 -8.76
N PHE A 5 -19.84 -7.66 -7.58
CA PHE A 5 -19.89 -6.35 -6.90
C PHE A 5 -19.23 -5.26 -7.76
N LEU A 6 -18.01 -5.49 -8.25
CA LEU A 6 -17.30 -4.51 -9.07
C LEU A 6 -18.04 -4.16 -10.36
N LYS A 7 -18.64 -5.13 -11.04
CA LYS A 7 -19.44 -4.89 -12.24
C LYS A 7 -20.67 -4.02 -11.97
N ALA A 8 -21.22 -4.06 -10.77
CA ALA A 8 -22.35 -3.23 -10.39
C ALA A 8 -21.94 -1.81 -9.96
N VAL A 9 -20.80 -1.68 -9.24
CA VAL A 9 -20.42 -0.43 -8.59
C VAL A 9 -19.53 0.44 -9.47
N ILE A 10 -18.61 -0.14 -10.26
CA ILE A 10 -17.66 0.65 -11.05
C ILE A 10 -18.33 1.58 -12.07
N PRO A 11 -19.39 1.18 -12.80
CA PRO A 11 -20.10 2.12 -13.68
C PRO A 11 -20.66 3.35 -12.93
N VAL A 12 -21.17 3.14 -11.71
CA VAL A 12 -21.66 4.24 -10.88
C VAL A 12 -20.50 5.15 -10.45
N CYS A 13 -19.34 4.56 -10.12
CA CYS A 13 -18.13 5.32 -9.79
C CYS A 13 -17.68 6.21 -10.98
N GLU A 14 -17.75 5.69 -12.20
CA GLU A 14 -17.44 6.44 -13.42
C GLU A 14 -18.40 7.61 -13.62
N ASP A 15 -19.70 7.37 -13.47
CA ASP A 15 -20.75 8.38 -13.65
C ASP A 15 -20.63 9.57 -12.67
N VAL A 16 -20.17 9.31 -11.45
CA VAL A 16 -20.03 10.34 -10.41
C VAL A 16 -18.58 10.83 -10.22
N GLY A 17 -17.63 10.36 -11.02
CA GLY A 17 -16.22 10.75 -10.95
C GLY A 17 -15.49 10.29 -9.67
N VAL A 18 -15.90 9.16 -9.08
CA VAL A 18 -15.28 8.58 -7.89
C VAL A 18 -14.42 7.37 -8.30
N LYS A 19 -13.27 7.20 -7.65
CA LYS A 19 -12.40 6.04 -7.85
C LYS A 19 -12.52 5.06 -6.68
N MET A 20 -12.84 3.81 -6.99
CA MET A 20 -12.81 2.70 -6.04
C MET A 20 -11.35 2.27 -5.83
N ALA A 21 -10.93 2.09 -4.59
CA ALA A 21 -9.57 1.69 -4.25
C ALA A 21 -9.60 0.52 -3.28
N ILE A 22 -9.38 -0.69 -3.78
CA ILE A 22 -9.40 -1.92 -2.97
C ILE A 22 -8.03 -2.11 -2.31
N HIS A 23 -8.05 -2.31 -0.99
CA HIS A 23 -6.87 -2.63 -0.20
C HIS A 23 -6.52 -4.12 -0.33
N PRO A 24 -5.24 -4.50 -0.51
CA PRO A 24 -4.84 -5.90 -0.45
C PRO A 24 -5.13 -6.50 0.93
N ASP A 25 -5.21 -7.83 0.97
CA ASP A 25 -5.36 -8.53 2.23
C ASP A 25 -4.15 -8.30 3.13
N ASP A 26 -4.40 -8.18 4.43
CA ASP A 26 -3.40 -8.01 5.47
C ASP A 26 -3.66 -9.06 6.58
N PRO A 27 -2.80 -10.06 6.76
CA PRO A 27 -1.66 -10.41 5.92
C PRO A 27 -2.06 -11.01 4.55
N PRO A 28 -1.12 -11.01 3.55
CA PRO A 28 -1.39 -11.48 2.20
C PRO A 28 -1.27 -13.01 2.06
N TYR A 29 -1.53 -13.74 3.10
CA TYR A 29 -1.55 -15.21 3.13
C TYR A 29 -2.70 -15.73 3.97
N SER A 30 -3.14 -16.97 3.72
CA SER A 30 -4.26 -17.60 4.44
C SER A 30 -3.95 -17.76 5.92
N ILE A 31 -4.91 -17.38 6.78
CA ILE A 31 -4.87 -17.52 8.23
C ILE A 31 -6.13 -18.21 8.72
N PHE A 32 -6.01 -19.00 9.78
CA PHE A 32 -7.14 -19.77 10.37
C PHE A 32 -7.90 -20.63 9.35
N GLY A 33 -7.23 -21.11 8.31
CA GLY A 33 -7.86 -21.89 7.24
C GLY A 33 -8.73 -21.07 6.27
N LEU A 34 -8.75 -19.75 6.40
CA LEU A 34 -9.52 -18.87 5.52
C LEU A 34 -8.62 -18.33 4.39
N PRO A 35 -9.06 -18.47 3.13
CA PRO A 35 -8.29 -17.95 1.99
C PRO A 35 -8.30 -16.42 1.94
N ARG A 36 -7.28 -15.85 1.35
CA ARG A 36 -7.18 -14.43 0.98
C ARG A 36 -7.44 -14.26 -0.52
N VAL A 37 -7.91 -13.09 -0.90
CA VAL A 37 -8.37 -12.79 -2.27
C VAL A 37 -7.35 -11.95 -3.05
N VAL A 38 -6.74 -10.96 -2.41
CA VAL A 38 -5.81 -10.01 -3.04
C VAL A 38 -4.48 -10.01 -2.28
N LYS A 39 -3.51 -10.79 -2.75
CA LYS A 39 -2.28 -11.12 -2.00
C LYS A 39 -0.98 -10.71 -2.71
N ASN A 40 -1.00 -10.73 -4.03
CA ASN A 40 0.19 -10.64 -4.87
C ASN A 40 -0.09 -9.90 -6.18
N ARG A 41 0.95 -9.76 -7.02
CA ARG A 41 0.86 -9.09 -8.31
C ARG A 41 -0.23 -9.67 -9.21
N GLN A 42 -0.37 -10.99 -9.25
CA GLN A 42 -1.34 -11.67 -10.12
C GLN A 42 -2.77 -11.37 -9.69
N ASP A 43 -3.03 -11.39 -8.38
CA ASP A 43 -4.34 -11.07 -7.82
C ASP A 43 -4.71 -9.60 -8.05
N LEU A 44 -3.74 -8.68 -7.92
CA LEU A 44 -3.93 -7.26 -8.24
C LEU A 44 -4.22 -7.03 -9.72
N ASP A 45 -3.51 -7.74 -10.60
CA ASP A 45 -3.78 -7.68 -12.04
C ASP A 45 -5.17 -8.22 -12.38
N TRP A 46 -5.52 -9.38 -11.84
CA TRP A 46 -6.87 -9.94 -11.97
C TRP A 46 -7.95 -8.96 -11.49
N LEU A 47 -7.76 -8.34 -10.33
CA LEU A 47 -8.68 -7.35 -9.77
C LEU A 47 -8.90 -6.15 -10.71
N CYS A 48 -7.82 -5.58 -11.21
CA CYS A 48 -7.88 -4.44 -12.12
C CYS A 48 -8.53 -4.79 -13.47
N ASN A 49 -8.36 -6.02 -13.93
CA ASN A 49 -8.93 -6.51 -15.19
C ASN A 49 -10.36 -7.04 -15.05
N ALA A 50 -10.83 -7.35 -13.84
CA ALA A 50 -12.20 -7.83 -13.59
C ALA A 50 -13.28 -6.86 -14.09
N VAL A 51 -13.01 -5.56 -13.97
CA VAL A 51 -13.68 -4.47 -14.67
C VAL A 51 -12.57 -3.51 -15.13
N ASN A 52 -12.28 -3.49 -16.42
CA ASN A 52 -11.17 -2.71 -16.97
C ASN A 52 -11.53 -1.22 -17.08
N SER A 53 -11.53 -0.54 -15.96
CA SER A 53 -11.83 0.87 -15.81
C SER A 53 -10.79 1.55 -14.91
N GLU A 54 -10.45 2.80 -15.16
CA GLU A 54 -9.62 3.59 -14.23
C GLU A 54 -10.30 3.78 -12.87
N ALA A 55 -11.63 3.75 -12.80
CA ALA A 55 -12.36 3.83 -11.54
C ALA A 55 -12.18 2.59 -10.66
N ASN A 56 -11.73 1.45 -11.24
CA ASN A 56 -11.42 0.22 -10.52
C ASN A 56 -9.91 0.16 -10.22
N GLY A 57 -9.51 0.49 -9.02
CA GLY A 57 -8.10 0.56 -8.65
C GLY A 57 -7.79 0.03 -7.25
N ILE A 58 -6.64 0.42 -6.74
CA ILE A 58 -5.98 -0.19 -5.60
C ILE A 58 -5.64 0.89 -4.57
N THR A 59 -5.89 0.61 -3.30
CA THR A 59 -5.14 1.18 -2.19
C THR A 59 -3.92 0.29 -1.96
N LEU A 60 -2.77 0.63 -2.53
CA LEU A 60 -1.60 -0.22 -2.38
C LEU A 60 -0.93 0.04 -1.04
N CYS A 61 -0.89 -0.99 -0.19
CA CYS A 61 -0.21 -0.96 1.11
C CYS A 61 1.15 -1.68 1.00
N THR A 62 2.24 -0.93 1.19
CA THR A 62 3.60 -1.49 1.07
C THR A 62 3.89 -2.52 2.14
N GLY A 63 3.40 -2.31 3.36
CA GLY A 63 3.55 -3.28 4.45
C GLY A 63 2.82 -4.57 4.14
N SER A 64 1.50 -4.50 3.85
CA SER A 64 0.69 -5.70 3.58
C SER A 64 1.26 -6.56 2.45
N ILE A 65 1.69 -5.95 1.35
CA ILE A 65 2.30 -6.69 0.25
C ILE A 65 3.66 -7.30 0.65
N ALA A 66 4.46 -6.58 1.43
CA ALA A 66 5.80 -7.02 1.84
C ALA A 66 5.81 -8.09 2.94
N GLU A 67 4.70 -8.34 3.62
CA GLU A 67 4.57 -9.43 4.59
C GLU A 67 4.75 -10.82 3.95
N ASP A 68 4.55 -10.92 2.64
CA ASP A 68 4.97 -12.07 1.85
C ASP A 68 6.27 -11.70 1.11
N PRO A 69 7.42 -12.31 1.50
CA PRO A 69 8.72 -11.99 0.90
C PRO A 69 8.84 -12.39 -0.58
N GLU A 70 7.93 -13.19 -1.12
CA GLU A 70 7.88 -13.50 -2.56
C GLU A 70 7.36 -12.32 -3.39
N ASN A 71 6.71 -11.34 -2.77
CA ASN A 71 6.23 -10.15 -3.44
C ASN A 71 7.35 -9.10 -3.64
N ASN A 72 7.62 -8.73 -4.87
CA ASN A 72 8.48 -7.58 -5.18
C ASN A 72 7.66 -6.29 -5.10
N VAL A 73 7.63 -5.66 -3.93
CA VAL A 73 6.86 -4.44 -3.67
C VAL A 73 7.22 -3.30 -4.63
N TYR A 74 8.50 -3.15 -4.98
CA TYR A 74 8.97 -2.06 -5.85
C TYR A 74 8.46 -2.21 -7.28
N GLU A 75 8.49 -3.43 -7.82
CA GLU A 75 7.96 -3.72 -9.16
C GLU A 75 6.45 -3.56 -9.20
N ILE A 76 5.74 -4.05 -8.18
CA ILE A 76 4.28 -3.90 -8.05
C ILE A 76 3.92 -2.42 -8.02
N LEU A 77 4.58 -1.60 -7.19
CA LEU A 77 4.37 -0.16 -7.13
C LEU A 77 4.60 0.49 -8.50
N ALA A 78 5.75 0.23 -9.13
CA ALA A 78 6.09 0.83 -10.42
C ALA A 78 5.08 0.45 -11.52
N GLU A 79 4.70 -0.81 -11.60
CA GLU A 79 3.75 -1.30 -12.61
C GLU A 79 2.38 -0.66 -12.45
N PHE A 80 1.76 -0.80 -11.27
CA PHE A 80 0.38 -0.33 -11.07
C PHE A 80 0.27 1.19 -10.99
N THR A 81 1.34 1.90 -10.63
CA THR A 81 1.42 3.36 -10.77
C THR A 81 1.39 3.77 -12.24
N ARG A 82 2.24 3.18 -13.11
CA ARG A 82 2.25 3.45 -14.56
C ARG A 82 0.90 3.17 -15.21
N ARG A 83 0.22 2.13 -14.74
CA ARG A 83 -1.12 1.76 -15.20
C ARG A 83 -2.23 2.67 -14.66
N LYS A 84 -1.91 3.65 -13.80
CA LYS A 84 -2.85 4.54 -13.10
C LYS A 84 -3.91 3.78 -12.30
N ARG A 85 -3.50 2.68 -11.68
CA ARG A 85 -4.39 1.85 -10.88
C ARG A 85 -4.20 2.02 -9.38
N ILE A 86 -3.14 2.71 -8.92
CA ILE A 86 -2.97 3.07 -7.50
C ILE A 86 -3.63 4.43 -7.29
N HIS A 87 -4.75 4.44 -6.59
CA HIS A 87 -5.46 5.67 -6.25
C HIS A 87 -5.10 6.19 -4.87
N PHE A 88 -4.64 5.30 -4.01
CA PHE A 88 -4.20 5.61 -2.66
C PHE A 88 -3.01 4.72 -2.29
N ALA A 89 -1.97 5.29 -1.72
CA ALA A 89 -0.81 4.55 -1.25
C ALA A 89 -0.72 4.60 0.28
N HIS A 90 -0.73 3.42 0.91
CA HIS A 90 -0.36 3.23 2.30
C HIS A 90 1.12 2.88 2.35
N VAL A 91 1.94 3.81 2.80
CA VAL A 91 3.40 3.68 2.75
C VAL A 91 3.92 3.50 4.17
N ARG A 92 3.99 2.25 4.61
CA ARG A 92 4.56 1.85 5.90
C ARG A 92 5.74 0.91 5.71
N ASN A 93 6.64 0.90 6.68
CA ASN A 93 7.73 -0.06 6.75
C ASN A 93 7.39 -1.15 7.77
N ILE A 94 7.83 -2.35 7.50
CA ILE A 94 7.73 -3.50 8.41
C ILE A 94 9.10 -4.15 8.57
N LYS A 95 9.30 -4.85 9.67
CA LYS A 95 10.49 -5.68 9.88
C LYS A 95 10.12 -7.14 9.80
N LEU A 96 10.57 -7.80 8.73
CA LEU A 96 10.48 -9.24 8.59
C LEU A 96 11.53 -9.90 9.47
N ILE A 97 11.14 -10.90 10.24
CA ILE A 97 12.03 -11.73 11.07
C ILE A 97 12.33 -13.05 10.35
N LYS A 98 11.27 -13.71 9.90
CA LYS A 98 11.30 -14.95 9.13
C LYS A 98 9.99 -15.08 8.35
N ASP A 99 9.78 -16.17 7.66
CA ASP A 99 8.53 -16.42 6.94
C ASP A 99 7.30 -16.21 7.85
N LYS A 100 6.40 -15.30 7.41
CA LYS A 100 5.13 -14.93 8.08
C LYS A 100 5.28 -14.40 9.51
N ASP A 101 6.45 -13.96 9.90
CA ASP A 101 6.73 -13.36 11.19
C ASP A 101 7.33 -11.97 10.98
N PHE A 102 6.60 -10.94 11.39
CA PHE A 102 6.99 -9.54 11.19
C PHE A 102 6.44 -8.66 12.31
N TYR A 103 6.97 -7.45 12.40
CA TYR A 103 6.43 -6.42 13.27
C TYR A 103 6.45 -5.03 12.64
N GLU A 104 5.59 -4.15 13.12
CA GLU A 104 5.56 -2.75 12.75
C GLU A 104 6.81 -2.03 13.23
N CYS A 105 7.43 -1.25 12.36
CA CYS A 105 8.63 -0.48 12.69
C CYS A 105 8.50 0.98 12.26
N ALA A 106 9.51 1.81 12.59
CA ALA A 106 9.56 3.18 12.10
C ALA A 106 9.76 3.20 10.57
N HIS A 107 9.30 4.28 9.93
CA HIS A 107 9.35 4.44 8.49
C HIS A 107 10.76 4.43 7.87
N PRO A 108 11.82 5.06 8.46
CA PRO A 108 13.14 5.04 7.83
C PRO A 108 13.66 3.63 7.55
N SER A 109 14.27 3.44 6.38
CA SER A 109 14.69 2.14 5.85
C SER A 109 15.55 1.33 6.82
N GLN A 110 16.37 1.99 7.63
CA GLN A 110 17.26 1.34 8.61
C GLN A 110 16.53 0.55 9.71
N TYR A 111 15.25 0.83 9.95
CA TYR A 111 14.47 0.18 11.02
C TYR A 111 13.66 -1.01 10.53
N GLY A 112 13.41 -1.11 9.23
CA GLY A 112 12.58 -2.15 8.66
C GLY A 112 13.29 -3.02 7.63
N SER A 113 12.50 -3.69 6.82
CA SER A 113 12.96 -4.56 5.74
C SER A 113 12.77 -3.94 4.36
N LEU A 114 12.03 -2.83 4.26
CA LEU A 114 11.82 -2.10 3.01
C LEU A 114 12.82 -0.95 2.88
N ASP A 115 13.38 -0.80 1.68
CA ASP A 115 14.06 0.43 1.28
C ASP A 115 13.00 1.48 0.91
N MET A 116 12.70 2.35 1.85
CA MET A 116 11.66 3.36 1.70
C MET A 116 11.99 4.42 0.65
N TYR A 117 13.29 4.64 0.36
CA TYR A 117 13.68 5.47 -0.76
C TYR A 117 13.23 4.85 -2.09
N ASN A 118 13.48 3.55 -2.30
CA ASN A 118 13.05 2.85 -3.49
C ASN A 118 11.52 2.70 -3.58
N VAL A 119 10.81 2.60 -2.45
CA VAL A 119 9.35 2.68 -2.40
C VAL A 119 8.85 4.02 -2.96
N MET A 120 9.36 5.14 -2.42
CA MET A 120 8.95 6.48 -2.87
C MET A 120 9.39 6.74 -4.31
N LYS A 121 10.57 6.25 -4.71
CA LYS A 121 11.08 6.35 -6.07
C LYS A 121 10.18 5.60 -7.07
N ALA A 122 9.71 4.40 -6.72
CA ALA A 122 8.79 3.63 -7.57
C ALA A 122 7.47 4.37 -7.82
N LEU A 123 6.94 5.08 -6.84
CA LEU A 123 5.77 5.94 -7.01
C LEU A 123 6.09 7.19 -7.85
N HIS A 124 7.14 7.92 -7.47
CA HIS A 124 7.53 9.20 -8.09
C HIS A 124 7.88 9.04 -9.57
N ASP A 125 8.79 8.14 -9.91
CA ASP A 125 9.33 7.98 -11.27
C ASP A 125 8.28 7.40 -12.26
N ASN A 126 7.17 6.85 -11.73
CA ASN A 126 6.07 6.33 -12.55
C ASN A 126 4.82 7.23 -12.54
N GLY A 127 4.96 8.47 -12.04
CA GLY A 127 3.94 9.52 -12.15
C GLY A 127 2.75 9.33 -11.22
N PHE A 128 2.97 8.91 -9.97
CA PHE A 128 1.91 8.85 -8.96
C PHE A 128 1.39 10.25 -8.63
N ASP A 129 0.09 10.42 -8.71
CA ASP A 129 -0.62 11.68 -8.47
C ASP A 129 -1.73 11.57 -7.41
N GLY A 130 -1.82 10.41 -6.74
CA GLY A 130 -2.81 10.13 -5.71
C GLY A 130 -2.38 10.57 -4.30
N TYR A 131 -3.11 10.08 -3.32
CA TYR A 131 -2.84 10.36 -1.90
C TYR A 131 -1.88 9.34 -1.31
N ILE A 132 -0.96 9.82 -0.45
CA ILE A 132 -0.04 8.99 0.34
C ILE A 132 -0.35 9.19 1.81
N ARG A 133 -0.44 8.10 2.57
CA ARG A 133 -0.46 8.14 4.03
C ARG A 133 0.62 7.21 4.62
N PRO A 134 1.15 7.53 5.81
CA PRO A 134 2.15 6.70 6.49
C PRO A 134 1.55 5.39 7.05
N ASP A 135 0.23 5.23 6.97
CA ASP A 135 -0.60 4.11 7.41
C ASP A 135 -0.54 3.89 8.93
N HIS A 136 0.18 2.89 9.41
CA HIS A 136 0.28 2.61 10.84
C HIS A 136 1.28 3.51 11.56
N GLY A 137 1.11 3.64 12.87
CA GLY A 137 2.04 4.30 13.77
C GLY A 137 2.07 3.58 15.11
N ARG A 138 3.28 3.36 15.62
CA ARG A 138 3.50 2.79 16.93
C ARG A 138 3.19 3.83 18.00
N PHE A 139 2.84 3.39 19.20
CA PHE A 139 2.79 4.30 20.33
C PHE A 139 4.20 4.61 20.81
N ILE A 140 4.58 5.88 20.72
CA ILE A 140 5.85 6.39 21.19
C ILE A 140 5.60 7.54 22.19
N TRP A 141 6.59 7.88 22.99
CA TRP A 141 6.56 9.00 23.93
C TRP A 141 5.37 9.00 24.91
N GLY A 142 4.96 7.80 25.38
CA GLY A 142 3.86 7.65 26.34
C GLY A 142 2.46 7.81 25.74
N GLU A 143 2.34 7.83 24.43
CA GLU A 143 1.05 7.86 23.75
C GLU A 143 0.22 6.61 24.05
N THR A 144 -1.07 6.78 24.22
CA THR A 144 -2.03 5.69 24.45
C THR A 144 -3.22 5.84 23.50
N GLY A 145 -3.87 4.72 23.15
CA GLY A 145 -5.03 4.75 22.25
C GLY A 145 -5.25 3.40 21.57
N ARG A 146 -5.81 3.44 20.36
CA ARG A 146 -6.04 2.25 19.56
C ARG A 146 -4.70 1.77 18.96
N PRO A 147 -4.30 0.50 19.15
CA PRO A 147 -3.08 -0.05 18.57
C PRO A 147 -2.99 0.19 17.05
N GLY A 148 -1.78 0.52 16.58
CA GLY A 148 -1.52 0.83 15.16
C GLY A 148 -1.86 2.28 14.76
N TYR A 149 -2.38 3.11 15.65
CA TYR A 149 -2.82 4.47 15.32
C TYR A 149 -2.06 5.55 16.09
N GLY A 150 -0.81 5.29 16.50
CA GLY A 150 0.07 6.27 17.14
C GLY A 150 0.24 7.53 16.29
N LEU A 151 -0.14 8.69 16.85
CA LEU A 151 -0.13 9.96 16.11
C LEU A 151 1.28 10.48 15.87
N PHE A 152 2.14 10.42 16.90
CA PHE A 152 3.51 10.94 16.79
C PHE A 152 4.34 10.17 15.79
N ASP A 153 4.31 8.84 15.82
CA ASP A 153 5.05 8.01 14.88
C ASP A 153 4.56 8.21 13.42
N ARG A 154 3.26 8.39 13.22
CA ARG A 154 2.68 8.73 11.92
C ARG A 154 3.10 10.12 11.45
N ALA A 155 3.17 11.10 12.33
CA ALA A 155 3.65 12.44 11.99
C ALA A 155 5.12 12.42 11.56
N LEU A 156 5.98 11.66 12.26
CA LEU A 156 7.36 11.43 11.86
C LEU A 156 7.43 10.72 10.50
N GLY A 157 6.59 9.71 10.28
CA GLY A 157 6.47 9.01 9.01
C GLY A 157 6.13 9.95 7.86
N VAL A 158 5.10 10.80 7.99
CA VAL A 158 4.73 11.80 6.98
C VAL A 158 5.90 12.72 6.65
N THR A 159 6.59 13.23 7.69
CA THR A 159 7.73 14.14 7.49
C THR A 159 8.86 13.47 6.71
N TYR A 160 9.17 12.22 7.06
CA TYR A 160 10.19 11.42 6.37
C TYR A 160 9.82 11.17 4.89
N LEU A 161 8.59 10.72 4.61
CA LEU A 161 8.11 10.47 3.25
C LEU A 161 8.10 11.74 2.40
N LYS A 162 7.70 12.89 2.98
CA LYS A 162 7.77 14.19 2.30
C LYS A 162 9.20 14.56 1.94
N GLY A 163 10.16 14.35 2.85
CA GLY A 163 11.58 14.60 2.59
C GLY A 163 12.12 13.76 1.43
N LEU A 164 11.75 12.47 1.37
CA LEU A 164 12.12 11.59 0.25
C LEU A 164 11.50 12.08 -1.07
N TRP A 165 10.22 12.45 -1.06
CA TRP A 165 9.53 12.97 -2.25
C TRP A 165 10.17 14.26 -2.76
N GLU A 166 10.47 15.19 -1.85
CA GLU A 166 11.16 16.44 -2.20
C GLU A 166 12.53 16.17 -2.82
N ALA A 167 13.32 15.26 -2.23
CA ALA A 167 14.63 14.91 -2.77
C ALA A 167 14.53 14.27 -4.17
N LEU A 168 13.52 13.44 -4.42
CA LEU A 168 13.27 12.87 -5.75
C LEU A 168 12.87 13.93 -6.78
N SER A 169 12.08 14.92 -6.37
CA SER A 169 11.58 15.98 -7.26
C SER A 169 12.65 17.02 -7.65
N LYS A 170 13.81 17.01 -6.99
CA LYS A 170 14.94 17.95 -7.24
C LYS A 170 16.09 17.35 -8.05
N ARG A 171 15.90 16.16 -8.60
CA ARG A 171 16.93 15.48 -9.41
C ARG A 171 17.07 16.01 -10.82
#